data_16e81dce620f3da17c884884d3935e1c
#
_entry.id   16e81dce620f3da17c884884d3935e1c
#
_cell.length_a   1.000
_cell.length_b   1.000
_cell.length_c   1.000
_cell.angle_alpha   90.00
_cell.angle_beta   90.00
_cell.angle_gamma   90.00
#
_symmetry.space_group_name_H-M   'P 1'
#
loop_
_entity.id
_entity.type
_entity.pdbx_description
1 polymer ?
#
loop_
_entity_poly.entity_id
_entity_poly.type
_entity_poly.pdbx_seq_one_letter_code
_entity_poly.pdbx_strand_id
1 'polypeptide(L)'
;MSKQRIERVDSIPLIVYWLKKMRVQEIVDAVWHPHANWKGLSYGQLAVLFLTYVLYMRTHRLSQMEDWVREHRTVLEQATSWEIGDKDTTDDRLAILLDAIGEDEEQNVQFQRQLGQHLIQAYELPTEVARYDTTTFSVHHNPSKTGKSSEGIMSFGKSKDGRPDLPQFKQGLGTLDPAGVPLLTTTVPGNAADDPLYIPAWREMAQIIGHKEFLYVADCKAAALATRGTIEYEGGHYLFPLPMTGDVPNLLAEWVFEPPVKPEPIYLEGVTDKHGEPRKVGCGFVIEREMEVELEDGSTHRWAEQWMVTQSTAHARRQRKALRARLDKADRALKRLKPKKEESAAELQARAEQILHRYKITDLISVTVEETVVHQKQYLNPGRPTPDSPYEIVEQRQLQLHRQHNVATIERQLRLAGWRIYVSNVQMSLNQSIVYYRGEWLVEHGFHRFKKGSVPVSPLWIRIPKRIRGLMFLLMVALQALTLLEFVARRELNDRQETIAGLVPGNPKMKTDRPTAERMLAQFSNLHLLVEETNAQTTAHLVEALTPLQRRILALLHIPETIYDLTFSRKMPEPKFHNST
;
A
#
# COMPACT_ATOMS: atom_id res chain seq x y z
N MET A 1 26.40 9.91 46.59
CA MET A 1 26.77 10.53 45.30
C MET A 1 25.50 10.63 44.51
N SER A 2 25.23 11.77 43.88
CA SER A 2 24.13 11.89 42.94
C SER A 2 24.54 11.27 41.60
N LYS A 3 23.67 10.48 41.02
CA LYS A 3 23.82 9.95 39.66
C LYS A 3 22.87 10.75 38.74
N GLN A 4 23.43 11.33 37.70
CA GLN A 4 22.66 12.04 36.68
C GLN A 4 22.65 11.24 35.38
N ARG A 5 21.48 11.20 34.71
CA ARG A 5 21.34 10.67 33.35
C ARG A 5 20.40 11.53 32.53
N ILE A 6 20.57 11.50 31.23
CA ILE A 6 19.70 12.18 30.26
C ILE A 6 18.96 11.08 29.50
N GLU A 7 17.61 11.17 29.49
CA GLU A 7 16.74 10.32 28.67
C GLU A 7 16.16 11.16 27.50
N ARG A 8 16.03 10.57 26.35
CA ARG A 8 15.33 11.21 25.22
C ARG A 8 13.83 11.11 25.44
N VAL A 9 13.15 12.24 25.30
CA VAL A 9 11.69 12.35 25.41
C VAL A 9 11.05 12.29 24.03
N ASP A 10 11.51 13.17 23.17
CA ASP A 10 11.08 13.30 21.77
C ASP A 10 9.54 13.23 21.63
N SER A 11 9.02 12.40 20.72
CA SER A 11 7.59 12.22 20.47
C SER A 11 6.91 11.15 21.34
N ILE A 12 7.62 10.55 22.32
CA ILE A 12 7.08 9.45 23.14
C ILE A 12 5.78 9.84 23.87
N PRO A 13 5.70 10.98 24.61
CA PRO A 13 4.47 11.35 25.29
C PRO A 13 3.29 11.56 24.35
N LEU A 14 3.53 12.16 23.17
CA LEU A 14 2.51 12.36 22.15
C LEU A 14 1.97 11.02 21.62
N ILE A 15 2.85 10.08 21.29
CA ILE A 15 2.46 8.75 20.78
C ILE A 15 1.66 7.99 21.84
N VAL A 16 2.14 7.95 23.07
CA VAL A 16 1.46 7.28 24.20
C VAL A 16 0.07 7.88 24.43
N TYR A 17 -0.01 9.22 24.52
CA TYR A 17 -1.28 9.91 24.69
C TYR A 17 -2.26 9.58 23.55
N TRP A 18 -1.78 9.54 22.30
CA TRP A 18 -2.59 9.26 21.13
C TRP A 18 -3.14 7.83 21.13
N LEU A 19 -2.31 6.83 21.45
CA LEU A 19 -2.72 5.43 21.57
C LEU A 19 -3.73 5.23 22.72
N LYS A 20 -3.57 5.94 23.84
CA LYS A 20 -4.57 5.97 24.93
C LYS A 20 -5.89 6.59 24.47
N LYS A 21 -5.85 7.72 23.76
CA LYS A 21 -7.05 8.36 23.19
C LYS A 21 -7.78 7.46 22.19
N MET A 22 -7.05 6.61 21.47
CA MET A 22 -7.60 5.55 20.62
C MET A 22 -8.15 4.35 21.42
N ARG A 23 -7.98 4.32 22.76
CA ARG A 23 -8.39 3.23 23.66
C ARG A 23 -7.76 1.87 23.32
N VAL A 24 -6.54 1.88 22.77
CA VAL A 24 -5.87 0.64 22.35
C VAL A 24 -5.68 -0.33 23.51
N GLN A 25 -5.23 0.17 24.68
CA GLN A 25 -5.03 -0.65 25.88
C GLN A 25 -6.32 -1.36 26.28
N GLU A 26 -7.39 -0.59 26.48
CA GLU A 26 -8.66 -1.09 27.01
C GLU A 26 -9.28 -2.13 26.08
N ILE A 27 -9.23 -1.89 24.77
CA ILE A 27 -9.83 -2.80 23.78
C ILE A 27 -8.98 -4.09 23.66
N VAL A 28 -7.64 -3.99 23.70
CA VAL A 28 -6.78 -5.18 23.70
C VAL A 28 -7.05 -6.01 24.96
N ASP A 29 -7.09 -5.37 26.14
CA ASP A 29 -7.33 -6.06 27.41
C ASP A 29 -8.75 -6.65 27.53
N ALA A 30 -9.72 -6.09 26.79
CA ALA A 30 -11.09 -6.63 26.74
C ALA A 30 -11.21 -7.87 25.86
N VAL A 31 -10.35 -8.04 24.86
CA VAL A 31 -10.39 -9.13 23.89
C VAL A 31 -9.44 -10.26 24.26
N TRP A 32 -8.21 -9.94 24.64
CA TRP A 32 -7.17 -10.92 24.95
C TRP A 32 -6.75 -10.85 26.41
N HIS A 33 -6.82 -12.00 27.07
CA HIS A 33 -6.45 -12.10 28.48
C HIS A 33 -5.22 -12.98 28.65
N PRO A 34 -4.21 -12.53 29.42
CA PRO A 34 -3.08 -13.36 29.74
C PRO A 34 -3.48 -14.51 30.70
N HIS A 35 -2.67 -15.57 30.74
CA HIS A 35 -2.85 -16.67 31.68
C HIS A 35 -2.89 -16.16 33.12
N ALA A 36 -3.62 -16.85 34.00
CA ALA A 36 -3.83 -16.46 35.41
C ALA A 36 -2.53 -16.23 36.21
N ASN A 37 -1.42 -16.90 35.85
CA ASN A 37 -0.10 -16.71 36.48
C ASN A 37 0.73 -15.55 35.89
N TRP A 38 0.18 -14.82 34.91
CA TRP A 38 0.85 -13.67 34.32
C TRP A 38 0.99 -12.54 35.36
N LYS A 39 2.18 -11.97 35.46
CA LYS A 39 2.49 -10.84 36.35
C LYS A 39 3.11 -9.71 35.53
N GLY A 40 2.94 -8.47 36.01
CA GLY A 40 3.43 -7.27 35.35
C GLY A 40 2.40 -6.66 34.39
N LEU A 41 2.85 -6.05 33.32
CA LEU A 41 1.99 -5.31 32.38
C LEU A 41 0.95 -6.21 31.71
N SER A 42 -0.28 -5.70 31.54
CA SER A 42 -1.32 -6.37 30.76
C SER A 42 -0.95 -6.47 29.28
N TYR A 43 -1.71 -7.26 28.50
CA TYR A 43 -1.51 -7.33 27.05
C TYR A 43 -1.75 -5.98 26.35
N GLY A 44 -2.74 -5.21 26.80
CA GLY A 44 -3.01 -3.89 26.28
C GLY A 44 -1.91 -2.88 26.60
N GLN A 45 -1.37 -2.90 27.82
CA GLN A 45 -0.23 -2.07 28.21
C GLN A 45 1.01 -2.43 27.38
N LEU A 46 1.29 -3.72 27.21
CA LEU A 46 2.41 -4.20 26.41
C LEU A 46 2.24 -3.84 24.91
N ALA A 47 1.02 -3.93 24.38
CA ALA A 47 0.71 -3.49 23.01
C ALA A 47 0.95 -2.00 22.81
N VAL A 48 0.55 -1.13 23.76
CA VAL A 48 0.80 0.32 23.68
C VAL A 48 2.30 0.61 23.72
N LEU A 49 3.08 -0.04 24.58
CA LEU A 49 4.53 0.14 24.61
C LEU A 49 5.19 -0.33 23.30
N PHE A 50 4.78 -1.49 22.79
CA PHE A 50 5.30 -2.02 21.52
C PHE A 50 4.96 -1.09 20.34
N LEU A 51 3.72 -0.60 20.26
CA LEU A 51 3.32 0.37 19.23
C LEU A 51 4.08 1.69 19.35
N THR A 52 4.32 2.16 20.59
CA THR A 52 5.14 3.36 20.81
C THR A 52 6.56 3.16 20.32
N TYR A 53 7.16 2.01 20.64
CA TYR A 53 8.49 1.61 20.14
C TYR A 53 8.52 1.57 18.60
N VAL A 54 7.53 0.91 17.96
CA VAL A 54 7.46 0.79 16.49
C VAL A 54 7.34 2.17 15.84
N LEU A 55 6.47 3.03 16.34
CA LEU A 55 6.25 4.37 15.78
C LEU A 55 7.45 5.30 15.99
N TYR A 56 8.14 5.17 17.11
CA TYR A 56 9.30 5.96 17.44
C TYR A 56 10.56 5.48 16.70
N MET A 57 10.89 4.20 16.80
CA MET A 57 12.11 3.60 16.25
C MET A 57 11.99 3.19 14.77
N ARG A 58 10.76 3.13 14.23
CA ARG A 58 10.45 2.64 12.89
C ARG A 58 11.00 1.23 12.63
N THR A 59 10.87 0.36 13.62
CA THR A 59 11.24 -1.05 13.55
C THR A 59 10.32 -1.88 14.44
N HIS A 60 10.14 -3.14 14.09
CA HIS A 60 9.36 -4.10 14.87
C HIS A 60 10.27 -5.20 15.49
N ARG A 61 11.57 -4.96 15.59
CA ARG A 61 12.54 -5.95 16.08
C ARG A 61 12.38 -6.13 17.59
N LEU A 62 11.78 -7.26 18.01
CA LEU A 62 11.45 -7.55 19.41
C LEU A 62 12.66 -7.47 20.34
N SER A 63 13.79 -8.06 19.92
CA SER A 63 15.02 -8.12 20.73
C SER A 63 15.69 -6.77 21.02
N GLN A 64 15.23 -5.67 20.41
CA GLN A 64 15.74 -4.32 20.68
C GLN A 64 14.83 -3.53 21.61
N MET A 65 13.60 -4.00 21.85
CA MET A 65 12.63 -3.25 22.63
C MET A 65 13.02 -3.16 24.11
N GLU A 66 13.58 -4.23 24.68
CA GLU A 66 14.00 -4.24 26.09
C GLU A 66 15.05 -3.16 26.39
N ASP A 67 16.08 -3.05 25.52
CA ASP A 67 17.11 -2.02 25.66
C ASP A 67 16.52 -0.61 25.48
N TRP A 68 15.65 -0.43 24.47
CA TRP A 68 14.97 0.83 24.22
C TRP A 68 14.11 1.26 25.42
N VAL A 69 13.34 0.34 26.01
CA VAL A 69 12.52 0.63 27.20
C VAL A 69 13.42 0.99 28.39
N ARG A 70 14.55 0.31 28.57
CA ARG A 70 15.51 0.62 29.65
C ARG A 70 16.09 2.04 29.49
N GLU A 71 16.40 2.46 28.27
CA GLU A 71 16.93 3.79 27.98
C GLU A 71 15.89 4.90 28.14
N HIS A 72 14.59 4.60 28.02
CA HIS A 72 13.49 5.58 28.08
C HIS A 72 12.54 5.31 29.26
N ARG A 73 12.97 4.54 30.26
CA ARG A 73 12.09 4.06 31.33
C ARG A 73 11.35 5.18 32.05
N THR A 74 12.07 6.22 32.48
CA THR A 74 11.44 7.31 33.24
C THR A 74 10.40 8.05 32.40
N VAL A 75 10.72 8.32 31.14
CA VAL A 75 9.79 8.97 30.19
C VAL A 75 8.56 8.11 29.98
N LEU A 76 8.74 6.80 29.76
CA LEU A 76 7.62 5.88 29.53
C LEU A 76 6.75 5.74 30.79
N GLU A 77 7.32 5.60 31.98
CA GLU A 77 6.56 5.52 33.24
C GLU A 77 5.77 6.80 33.51
N GLN A 78 6.36 7.96 33.23
CA GLN A 78 5.64 9.24 33.38
C GLN A 78 4.52 9.40 32.32
N ALA A 79 4.79 9.11 31.05
CA ALA A 79 3.80 9.24 29.99
C ALA A 79 2.64 8.23 30.12
N THR A 80 2.92 7.04 30.62
CA THR A 80 1.92 5.98 30.79
C THR A 80 1.26 5.98 32.15
N SER A 81 1.93 6.45 33.20
CA SER A 81 1.60 6.28 34.62
C SER A 81 1.62 4.81 35.05
N TRP A 82 2.43 3.96 34.39
CA TRP A 82 2.61 2.57 34.73
C TRP A 82 3.98 2.34 35.36
N GLU A 83 4.08 1.35 36.22
CA GLU A 83 5.35 0.81 36.70
C GLU A 83 5.81 -0.27 35.71
N ILE A 84 7.00 -0.10 35.14
CA ILE A 84 7.53 -1.01 34.10
C ILE A 84 8.62 -1.85 34.71
N GLY A 85 8.35 -3.14 34.92
CA GLY A 85 9.32 -4.10 35.44
C GLY A 85 10.39 -4.51 34.41
N ASP A 86 11.54 -4.94 34.85
CA ASP A 86 12.68 -5.33 33.99
C ASP A 86 12.33 -6.48 33.03
N LYS A 87 11.38 -7.34 33.42
CA LYS A 87 10.94 -8.48 32.58
C LYS A 87 9.69 -8.23 31.76
N ASP A 88 9.11 -7.04 31.81
CA ASP A 88 7.82 -6.80 31.18
C ASP A 88 7.91 -6.68 29.65
N THR A 89 9.04 -6.26 29.12
CA THR A 89 9.21 -5.96 27.69
C THR A 89 10.26 -6.84 27.00
N THR A 90 10.51 -8.04 27.57
CA THR A 90 11.38 -9.02 26.92
C THR A 90 10.80 -9.52 25.61
N ASP A 91 11.65 -10.00 24.70
CA ASP A 91 11.23 -10.57 23.43
C ASP A 91 10.31 -11.79 23.58
N ASP A 92 10.48 -12.59 24.65
CA ASP A 92 9.58 -13.71 24.98
C ASP A 92 8.17 -13.21 25.33
N ARG A 93 8.04 -12.13 26.12
CA ARG A 93 6.75 -11.56 26.48
C ARG A 93 6.04 -10.96 25.29
N LEU A 94 6.78 -10.25 24.44
CA LEU A 94 6.26 -9.74 23.18
C LEU A 94 5.83 -10.87 22.23
N ALA A 95 6.60 -11.95 22.19
CA ALA A 95 6.26 -13.13 21.41
C ALA A 95 4.95 -13.78 21.88
N ILE A 96 4.72 -13.86 23.20
CA ILE A 96 3.46 -14.37 23.76
C ILE A 96 2.28 -13.46 23.39
N LEU A 97 2.44 -12.14 23.46
CA LEU A 97 1.43 -11.19 22.99
C LEU A 97 1.08 -11.41 21.51
N LEU A 98 2.11 -11.52 20.66
CA LEU A 98 1.91 -11.77 19.23
C LEU A 98 1.27 -13.14 18.95
N ASP A 99 1.62 -14.16 19.74
CA ASP A 99 0.98 -15.49 19.65
C ASP A 99 -0.50 -15.40 20.00
N ALA A 100 -0.86 -14.71 21.10
CA ALA A 100 -2.25 -14.53 21.53
C ALA A 100 -3.09 -13.80 20.47
N ILE A 101 -2.58 -12.70 19.92
CA ILE A 101 -3.27 -11.93 18.87
C ILE A 101 -3.38 -12.71 17.57
N GLY A 102 -2.36 -13.47 17.19
CA GLY A 102 -2.32 -14.14 15.87
C GLY A 102 -2.95 -15.53 15.84
N GLU A 103 -3.45 -16.06 16.97
CA GLU A 103 -4.00 -17.41 17.07
C GLU A 103 -5.48 -17.48 16.78
N ASP A 104 -6.27 -16.54 17.28
CA ASP A 104 -7.72 -16.53 17.22
C ASP A 104 -8.26 -15.46 16.26
N GLU A 105 -8.83 -15.92 15.14
CA GLU A 105 -9.38 -15.06 14.10
C GLU A 105 -10.67 -14.36 14.55
N GLU A 106 -11.50 -14.99 15.38
CA GLU A 106 -12.75 -14.39 15.91
C GLU A 106 -12.42 -13.22 16.86
N GLN A 107 -11.43 -13.39 17.72
CA GLN A 107 -10.96 -12.31 18.58
C GLN A 107 -10.36 -11.15 17.78
N ASN A 108 -9.67 -11.43 16.69
CA ASN A 108 -9.18 -10.41 15.77
C ASN A 108 -10.32 -9.62 15.13
N VAL A 109 -11.36 -10.29 14.68
CA VAL A 109 -12.58 -9.67 14.13
C VAL A 109 -13.26 -8.80 15.20
N GLN A 110 -13.43 -9.33 16.40
CA GLN A 110 -14.03 -8.59 17.53
C GLN A 110 -13.24 -7.31 17.87
N PHE A 111 -11.94 -7.41 17.94
CA PHE A 111 -11.09 -6.23 18.20
C PHE A 111 -11.22 -5.19 17.09
N GLN A 112 -11.14 -5.58 15.83
CA GLN A 112 -11.26 -4.66 14.68
C GLN A 112 -12.61 -3.94 14.69
N ARG A 113 -13.69 -4.65 15.04
CA ARG A 113 -15.02 -4.05 15.20
C ARG A 113 -15.05 -3.04 16.32
N GLN A 114 -14.60 -3.41 17.52
CA GLN A 114 -14.61 -2.52 18.69
C GLN A 114 -13.74 -1.28 18.45
N LEU A 115 -12.51 -1.46 17.97
CA LEU A 115 -11.62 -0.35 17.69
C LEU A 115 -12.14 0.51 16.54
N GLY A 116 -12.54 -0.09 15.42
CA GLY A 116 -13.04 0.63 14.25
C GLY A 116 -14.27 1.48 14.59
N GLN A 117 -15.26 0.91 15.28
CA GLN A 117 -16.45 1.63 15.74
C GLN A 117 -16.09 2.77 16.69
N HIS A 118 -15.17 2.54 17.65
CA HIS A 118 -14.70 3.60 18.53
C HIS A 118 -14.03 4.73 17.73
N LEU A 119 -13.15 4.41 16.77
CA LEU A 119 -12.47 5.41 15.97
C LEU A 119 -13.45 6.22 15.10
N ILE A 120 -14.42 5.56 14.47
CA ILE A 120 -15.46 6.23 13.68
C ILE A 120 -16.22 7.24 14.56
N GLN A 121 -16.67 6.83 15.74
CA GLN A 121 -17.42 7.70 16.65
C GLN A 121 -16.55 8.81 17.26
N ALA A 122 -15.37 8.46 17.81
CA ALA A 122 -14.52 9.40 18.54
C ALA A 122 -13.88 10.47 17.65
N TYR A 123 -13.66 10.16 16.39
CA TYR A 123 -13.04 11.09 15.44
C TYR A 123 -14.00 11.59 14.36
N GLU A 124 -15.29 11.20 14.43
CA GLU A 124 -16.31 11.56 13.43
C GLU A 124 -15.83 11.26 12.01
N LEU A 125 -15.37 10.02 11.79
CA LEU A 125 -14.86 9.63 10.49
C LEU A 125 -16.01 9.51 9.49
N PRO A 126 -15.87 10.08 8.28
CA PRO A 126 -16.83 9.87 7.20
C PRO A 126 -16.92 8.39 6.84
N THR A 127 -18.14 7.90 6.58
CA THR A 127 -18.40 6.47 6.31
C THR A 127 -18.98 6.20 4.93
N GLU A 128 -19.02 7.22 4.06
CA GLU A 128 -19.66 7.15 2.74
C GLU A 128 -18.84 6.34 1.72
N VAL A 129 -17.52 6.26 1.90
CA VAL A 129 -16.63 5.56 0.96
C VAL A 129 -15.62 4.70 1.71
N ALA A 130 -15.57 3.44 1.37
CA ALA A 130 -14.61 2.49 1.91
C ALA A 130 -13.88 1.75 0.78
N ARG A 131 -12.60 1.40 1.01
CA ARG A 131 -11.74 0.75 0.03
C ARG A 131 -11.14 -0.52 0.58
N TYR A 132 -10.91 -1.48 -0.32
CA TYR A 132 -10.14 -2.67 0.01
C TYR A 132 -9.18 -3.01 -1.12
N ASP A 133 -7.95 -3.28 -0.78
CA ASP A 133 -6.93 -3.81 -1.69
C ASP A 133 -6.02 -4.79 -0.94
N THR A 134 -5.26 -5.57 -1.69
CA THR A 134 -4.29 -6.54 -1.18
C THR A 134 -2.90 -6.23 -1.68
N THR A 135 -1.89 -6.59 -0.88
CA THR A 135 -0.50 -6.58 -1.33
C THR A 135 0.24 -7.83 -0.88
N THR A 136 1.41 -8.10 -1.45
CA THR A 136 2.28 -9.20 -1.02
C THR A 136 3.52 -8.66 -0.32
N PHE A 137 4.00 -9.42 0.67
CA PHE A 137 5.27 -9.19 1.33
C PHE A 137 6.18 -10.38 1.11
N SER A 138 7.28 -10.17 0.37
CA SER A 138 8.30 -11.18 0.15
C SER A 138 9.16 -11.35 1.40
N VAL A 139 9.43 -12.59 1.79
CA VAL A 139 10.24 -12.93 2.96
C VAL A 139 11.51 -13.67 2.56
N HIS A 140 12.61 -13.41 3.29
CA HIS A 140 13.90 -14.05 3.02
C HIS A 140 14.16 -15.28 3.91
N HIS A 141 13.10 -15.82 4.51
CA HIS A 141 13.18 -17.05 5.29
C HIS A 141 13.25 -18.27 4.39
N ASN A 142 14.04 -19.28 4.78
CA ASN A 142 14.06 -20.55 4.08
C ASN A 142 12.83 -21.39 4.48
N PRO A 143 11.86 -21.63 3.58
CA PRO A 143 10.65 -22.37 3.92
C PRO A 143 10.89 -23.86 4.18
N SER A 144 12.00 -24.41 3.72
CA SER A 144 12.31 -25.86 3.85
C SER A 144 12.64 -26.31 5.27
N LYS A 145 12.91 -25.37 6.19
CA LYS A 145 13.17 -25.67 7.63
C LYS A 145 11.93 -25.62 8.51
N THR A 146 10.83 -25.10 8.01
CA THR A 146 9.54 -25.03 8.72
C THR A 146 8.61 -26.11 8.22
N GLY A 147 8.95 -27.39 8.37
CA GLY A 147 8.10 -28.57 8.16
C GLY A 147 7.06 -28.51 7.04
N LYS A 148 6.70 -29.64 6.49
CA LYS A 148 5.63 -29.85 5.51
C LYS A 148 4.21 -29.55 6.06
N SER A 149 3.99 -28.52 6.88
CA SER A 149 2.64 -28.17 7.32
C SER A 149 1.99 -27.25 6.29
N SER A 150 0.88 -27.68 5.76
CA SER A 150 -0.08 -26.94 4.93
C SER A 150 -0.69 -25.70 5.62
N GLU A 151 -0.26 -25.39 6.83
CA GLU A 151 -0.76 -24.30 7.68
C GLU A 151 0.06 -23.00 7.59
N GLY A 152 1.12 -22.98 6.78
CA GLY A 152 1.99 -21.80 6.67
C GLY A 152 1.40 -20.71 5.78
N ILE A 153 1.35 -19.46 6.27
CA ILE A 153 0.98 -18.28 5.46
C ILE A 153 2.05 -17.93 4.39
N MET A 154 3.28 -18.40 4.58
CA MET A 154 4.39 -18.15 3.64
C MET A 154 4.40 -19.17 2.52
N SER A 155 4.10 -18.74 1.31
CA SER A 155 4.05 -19.59 0.13
C SER A 155 4.56 -18.85 -1.11
N PHE A 156 5.03 -19.61 -2.11
CA PHE A 156 5.40 -19.06 -3.40
C PHE A 156 4.13 -18.73 -4.20
N GLY A 157 4.10 -17.57 -4.84
CA GLY A 157 2.95 -17.13 -5.61
C GLY A 157 3.29 -15.96 -6.54
N LYS A 158 2.27 -15.36 -7.15
CA LYS A 158 2.45 -14.18 -7.99
C LYS A 158 2.81 -12.97 -7.13
N SER A 159 4.10 -12.63 -7.08
CA SER A 159 4.59 -11.51 -6.29
C SER A 159 4.22 -10.16 -6.91
N LYS A 160 3.58 -9.29 -6.13
CA LYS A 160 3.37 -7.87 -6.50
C LYS A 160 4.69 -7.06 -6.43
N ASP A 161 5.71 -7.59 -5.75
CA ASP A 161 7.04 -6.97 -5.62
C ASP A 161 8.03 -7.42 -6.70
N GLY A 162 7.60 -8.26 -7.66
CA GLY A 162 8.44 -8.77 -8.74
C GLY A 162 9.47 -9.81 -8.27
N ARG A 163 9.29 -10.47 -7.13
CA ARG A 163 10.16 -11.48 -6.53
C ARG A 163 9.45 -12.84 -6.43
N PRO A 164 9.14 -13.49 -7.58
CA PRO A 164 8.52 -14.81 -7.58
C PRO A 164 9.44 -15.91 -7.04
N ASP A 165 10.74 -15.63 -6.92
CA ASP A 165 11.79 -16.45 -6.34
C ASP A 165 11.76 -16.52 -4.81
N LEU A 166 10.98 -15.67 -4.14
CA LEU A 166 10.86 -15.64 -2.69
C LEU A 166 9.47 -16.09 -2.22
N PRO A 167 9.40 -16.81 -1.09
CA PRO A 167 8.13 -17.03 -0.42
C PRO A 167 7.57 -15.67 0.07
N GLN A 168 6.26 -15.61 0.14
CA GLN A 168 5.54 -14.38 0.50
C GLN A 168 4.28 -14.71 1.30
N PHE A 169 3.74 -13.73 1.98
CA PHE A 169 2.37 -13.72 2.48
C PHE A 169 1.61 -12.54 1.86
N LYS A 170 0.31 -12.61 1.87
CA LYS A 170 -0.57 -11.57 1.34
C LYS A 170 -1.27 -10.85 2.48
N GLN A 171 -1.35 -9.53 2.37
CA GLN A 171 -2.01 -8.65 3.33
C GLN A 171 -3.12 -7.87 2.63
N GLY A 172 -4.34 -8.00 3.14
CA GLY A 172 -5.47 -7.14 2.79
C GLY A 172 -5.58 -5.96 3.74
N LEU A 173 -6.07 -4.84 3.24
CA LEU A 173 -6.30 -3.62 4.00
C LEU A 173 -7.59 -2.95 3.54
N GLY A 174 -8.55 -2.82 4.48
CA GLY A 174 -9.78 -2.07 4.31
C GLY A 174 -9.65 -0.69 4.96
N THR A 175 -9.96 0.40 4.23
CA THR A 175 -9.76 1.77 4.71
C THR A 175 -10.98 2.66 4.45
N LEU A 176 -11.16 3.71 5.27
CA LEU A 176 -12.14 4.77 5.06
C LEU A 176 -11.52 5.99 4.37
N ASP A 177 -12.27 6.56 3.42
CA ASP A 177 -11.98 7.87 2.85
C ASP A 177 -12.46 9.02 3.77
N PRO A 178 -11.91 10.22 3.65
CA PRO A 178 -10.79 10.63 2.78
C PRO A 178 -9.42 10.45 3.42
N ALA A 179 -9.37 9.92 4.64
CA ALA A 179 -8.14 9.83 5.42
C ALA A 179 -7.31 8.58 5.12
N GLY A 180 -7.92 7.54 4.54
CA GLY A 180 -7.30 6.24 4.39
C GLY A 180 -7.06 5.54 5.74
N VAL A 181 -7.93 5.81 6.73
CA VAL A 181 -7.85 5.16 8.06
C VAL A 181 -8.16 3.68 7.91
N PRO A 182 -7.24 2.77 8.26
CA PRO A 182 -7.52 1.35 8.21
C PRO A 182 -8.60 0.96 9.21
N LEU A 183 -9.54 0.14 8.77
CA LEU A 183 -10.55 -0.48 9.64
C LEU A 183 -10.37 -1.99 9.73
N LEU A 184 -9.92 -2.59 8.62
CA LEU A 184 -9.82 -4.03 8.46
C LEU A 184 -8.42 -4.40 7.95
N THR A 185 -7.88 -5.47 8.51
CA THR A 185 -6.67 -6.12 7.98
C THR A 185 -6.85 -7.63 7.96
N THR A 186 -6.36 -8.27 6.90
CA THR A 186 -6.39 -9.73 6.73
C THR A 186 -5.02 -10.24 6.28
N THR A 187 -4.54 -11.30 6.91
CA THR A 187 -3.26 -11.93 6.52
C THR A 187 -3.53 -13.35 6.02
N VAL A 188 -3.26 -13.59 4.73
CA VAL A 188 -3.54 -14.87 4.07
C VAL A 188 -2.30 -15.43 3.39
N PRO A 189 -2.30 -16.75 3.02
CA PRO A 189 -1.20 -17.35 2.29
C PRO A 189 -0.84 -16.58 1.01
N GLY A 190 0.45 -16.49 0.71
CA GLY A 190 0.97 -15.71 -0.41
C GLY A 190 0.49 -16.16 -1.80
N ASN A 191 0.03 -17.42 -1.93
CA ASN A 191 -0.57 -17.98 -3.14
C ASN A 191 -2.10 -17.89 -3.19
N ALA A 192 -2.75 -17.37 -2.14
CA ALA A 192 -4.20 -17.20 -2.13
C ALA A 192 -4.67 -16.31 -3.28
N ALA A 193 -5.80 -16.66 -3.91
CA ALA A 193 -6.45 -15.79 -4.89
C ALA A 193 -6.95 -14.51 -4.21
N ASP A 194 -7.07 -13.41 -4.97
CA ASP A 194 -7.63 -12.16 -4.43
C ASP A 194 -9.16 -12.19 -4.43
N ASP A 195 -9.75 -12.79 -5.47
CA ASP A 195 -11.20 -12.75 -5.75
C ASP A 195 -12.07 -13.19 -4.54
N PRO A 196 -11.77 -14.27 -3.78
CA PRO A 196 -12.56 -14.67 -2.62
C PRO A 196 -12.47 -13.73 -1.42
N LEU A 197 -11.57 -12.77 -1.42
CA LEU A 197 -11.33 -11.89 -0.27
C LEU A 197 -12.27 -10.67 -0.24
N TYR A 198 -12.86 -10.28 -1.38
CA TYR A 198 -13.61 -9.02 -1.49
C TYR A 198 -14.95 -9.03 -0.76
N ILE A 199 -15.75 -10.11 -0.89
CA ILE A 199 -17.05 -10.20 -0.22
C ILE A 199 -16.90 -10.31 1.30
N PRO A 200 -16.05 -11.19 1.87
CA PRO A 200 -15.81 -11.21 3.30
C PRO A 200 -15.30 -9.87 3.86
N ALA A 201 -14.39 -9.21 3.14
CA ALA A 201 -13.87 -7.90 3.55
C ALA A 201 -14.98 -6.83 3.54
N TRP A 202 -15.83 -6.79 2.51
CA TRP A 202 -16.96 -5.88 2.44
C TRP A 202 -17.96 -6.12 3.59
N ARG A 203 -18.32 -7.38 3.85
CA ARG A 203 -19.25 -7.73 4.94
C ARG A 203 -18.69 -7.32 6.30
N GLU A 204 -17.40 -7.57 6.53
CA GLU A 204 -16.75 -7.19 7.79
C GLU A 204 -16.66 -5.67 7.95
N MET A 205 -16.32 -4.96 6.88
CA MET A 205 -16.33 -3.49 6.88
C MET A 205 -17.72 -2.93 7.15
N ALA A 206 -18.78 -3.54 6.60
CA ALA A 206 -20.16 -3.16 6.89
C ALA A 206 -20.53 -3.33 8.38
N GLN A 207 -20.01 -4.38 9.04
CA GLN A 207 -20.19 -4.57 10.48
C GLN A 207 -19.44 -3.52 11.31
N ILE A 208 -18.22 -3.15 10.89
CA ILE A 208 -17.42 -2.12 11.56
C ILE A 208 -18.07 -0.74 11.38
N ILE A 209 -18.49 -0.40 10.16
CA ILE A 209 -19.10 0.88 9.79
C ILE A 209 -20.49 1.02 10.41
N GLY A 210 -21.23 -0.09 10.54
CA GLY A 210 -22.58 -0.12 11.10
C GLY A 210 -23.70 0.00 10.06
N HIS A 211 -23.39 0.10 8.76
CA HIS A 211 -24.34 0.08 7.66
C HIS A 211 -23.70 -0.47 6.38
N LYS A 212 -24.50 -0.77 5.35
CA LYS A 212 -24.06 -1.32 4.07
C LYS A 212 -24.02 -0.29 2.93
N GLU A 213 -24.57 0.89 3.17
CA GLU A 213 -24.79 1.95 2.16
C GLU A 213 -23.54 2.78 1.83
N PHE A 214 -22.35 2.30 2.19
CA PHE A 214 -21.11 2.95 1.76
C PHE A 214 -20.71 2.48 0.36
N LEU A 215 -20.08 3.38 -0.39
CA LEU A 215 -19.52 3.06 -1.69
C LEU A 215 -18.24 2.23 -1.52
N TYR A 216 -18.32 0.95 -1.85
CA TYR A 216 -17.17 0.05 -1.83
C TYR A 216 -16.34 0.20 -3.10
N VAL A 217 -15.12 0.69 -2.98
CA VAL A 217 -14.19 0.90 -4.09
C VAL A 217 -13.04 -0.08 -3.99
N ALA A 218 -12.79 -0.83 -5.08
CA ALA A 218 -11.71 -1.81 -5.12
C ALA A 218 -11.14 -1.93 -6.54
N ASP A 219 -10.12 -2.79 -6.72
CA ASP A 219 -9.51 -3.04 -8.01
C ASP A 219 -10.40 -3.92 -8.92
N CYS A 220 -9.93 -4.16 -10.15
CA CYS A 220 -10.69 -4.93 -11.15
C CYS A 220 -10.94 -6.41 -10.76
N LYS A 221 -10.31 -6.91 -9.72
CA LYS A 221 -10.54 -8.27 -9.21
C LYS A 221 -11.87 -8.38 -8.47
N ALA A 222 -12.33 -7.29 -7.85
CA ALA A 222 -13.64 -7.21 -7.23
C ALA A 222 -14.79 -7.16 -8.24
N ALA A 223 -14.51 -6.89 -9.52
CA ALA A 223 -15.54 -6.67 -10.54
C ALA A 223 -16.17 -7.96 -11.11
N ALA A 224 -15.91 -9.14 -10.53
CA ALA A 224 -16.60 -10.37 -10.90
C ALA A 224 -18.12 -10.20 -10.76
N LEU A 225 -18.89 -10.76 -11.70
CA LEU A 225 -20.35 -10.62 -11.73
C LEU A 225 -20.99 -11.10 -10.43
N ALA A 226 -20.54 -12.26 -9.92
CA ALA A 226 -21.01 -12.80 -8.65
C ALA A 226 -20.74 -11.85 -7.47
N THR A 227 -19.55 -11.23 -7.42
CA THR A 227 -19.21 -10.27 -6.35
C THR A 227 -20.14 -9.05 -6.38
N ARG A 228 -20.36 -8.48 -7.57
CA ARG A 228 -21.22 -7.31 -7.74
C ARG A 228 -22.68 -7.62 -7.40
N GLY A 229 -23.18 -8.76 -7.88
CA GLY A 229 -24.54 -9.19 -7.58
C GLY A 229 -24.77 -9.51 -6.10
N THR A 230 -23.80 -10.14 -5.41
CA THR A 230 -23.89 -10.38 -3.97
C THR A 230 -23.94 -9.07 -3.17
N ILE A 231 -23.04 -8.10 -3.49
CA ILE A 231 -23.02 -6.80 -2.79
C ILE A 231 -24.35 -6.07 -3.00
N GLU A 232 -24.85 -6.04 -4.22
CA GLU A 232 -26.11 -5.36 -4.56
C GLU A 232 -27.30 -6.06 -3.89
N TYR A 233 -27.40 -7.38 -3.99
CA TYR A 233 -28.45 -8.17 -3.35
C TYR A 233 -28.52 -7.97 -1.84
N GLU A 234 -27.36 -7.82 -1.18
CA GLU A 234 -27.28 -7.54 0.23
C GLU A 234 -27.50 -6.05 0.61
N GLY A 235 -27.77 -5.17 -0.37
CA GLY A 235 -28.05 -3.74 -0.18
C GLY A 235 -26.83 -2.86 -0.08
N GLY A 236 -25.69 -3.30 -0.60
CA GLY A 236 -24.45 -2.51 -0.66
C GLY A 236 -24.26 -1.77 -1.97
N HIS A 237 -23.30 -0.85 -1.97
CA HIS A 237 -22.93 -0.04 -3.13
C HIS A 237 -21.49 -0.29 -3.54
N TYR A 238 -21.21 -0.24 -4.83
CA TYR A 238 -19.86 -0.46 -5.34
C TYR A 238 -19.47 0.44 -6.50
N LEU A 239 -18.16 0.60 -6.69
CA LEU A 239 -17.52 1.20 -7.85
C LEU A 239 -16.24 0.43 -8.19
N PHE A 240 -16.25 -0.31 -9.29
CA PHE A 240 -15.11 -1.12 -9.71
C PHE A 240 -14.73 -0.88 -11.16
N PRO A 241 -13.43 -0.92 -11.53
CA PRO A 241 -13.02 -0.99 -12.93
C PRO A 241 -13.22 -2.41 -13.46
N LEU A 242 -13.78 -2.56 -14.66
CA LEU A 242 -13.84 -3.87 -15.30
C LEU A 242 -12.46 -4.35 -15.75
N PRO A 243 -12.16 -5.65 -15.58
CA PRO A 243 -10.94 -6.23 -16.12
C PRO A 243 -10.96 -6.22 -17.65
N MET A 244 -9.83 -5.95 -18.28
CA MET A 244 -9.67 -5.97 -19.74
C MET A 244 -9.46 -7.41 -20.23
N THR A 245 -10.43 -8.30 -19.93
CA THR A 245 -10.46 -9.73 -20.29
C THR A 245 -11.83 -10.12 -20.84
N GLY A 246 -11.94 -11.30 -21.44
CA GLY A 246 -13.18 -11.75 -22.07
C GLY A 246 -13.65 -10.80 -23.17
N ASP A 247 -14.92 -10.46 -23.18
CA ASP A 247 -15.53 -9.58 -24.18
C ASP A 247 -15.35 -8.08 -23.92
N VAL A 248 -14.89 -7.69 -22.74
CA VAL A 248 -14.73 -6.28 -22.36
C VAL A 248 -13.83 -5.48 -23.31
N PRO A 249 -12.68 -6.00 -23.80
CA PRO A 249 -11.87 -5.29 -24.78
C PRO A 249 -12.56 -5.02 -26.11
N ASN A 250 -13.39 -5.96 -26.59
CA ASN A 250 -14.13 -5.82 -27.85
C ASN A 250 -15.27 -4.80 -27.69
N LEU A 251 -16.02 -4.91 -26.61
CA LEU A 251 -17.10 -3.99 -26.26
C LEU A 251 -16.57 -2.56 -26.07
N LEU A 252 -15.46 -2.41 -25.36
CA LEU A 252 -14.81 -1.10 -25.21
C LEU A 252 -14.35 -0.55 -26.56
N ALA A 253 -13.80 -1.38 -27.44
CA ALA A 253 -13.37 -0.95 -28.75
C ALA A 253 -14.57 -0.47 -29.58
N GLU A 254 -15.66 -1.24 -29.65
CA GLU A 254 -16.89 -0.86 -30.32
C GLU A 254 -17.36 0.52 -29.84
N TRP A 255 -17.53 0.71 -28.53
CA TRP A 255 -18.02 1.96 -27.96
C TRP A 255 -17.05 3.15 -28.10
N VAL A 256 -15.77 2.93 -28.23
CA VAL A 256 -14.80 4.01 -28.49
C VAL A 256 -14.79 4.43 -29.95
N PHE A 257 -15.06 3.50 -30.88
CA PHE A 257 -15.11 3.80 -32.28
C PHE A 257 -16.48 4.33 -32.74
N GLU A 258 -17.55 3.76 -32.16
CA GLU A 258 -18.94 4.13 -32.40
C GLU A 258 -19.66 4.36 -31.06
N PRO A 259 -19.42 5.49 -30.39
CA PRO A 259 -20.00 5.73 -29.08
C PRO A 259 -21.53 5.87 -29.18
N PRO A 260 -22.28 5.08 -28.36
CA PRO A 260 -23.75 5.15 -28.36
C PRO A 260 -24.26 6.50 -27.79
N VAL A 261 -23.45 7.16 -27.01
CA VAL A 261 -23.71 8.50 -26.45
C VAL A 261 -22.48 9.37 -26.69
N LYS A 262 -22.70 10.65 -27.01
CA LYS A 262 -21.62 11.61 -27.25
C LYS A 262 -20.74 11.76 -26.00
N PRO A 263 -19.41 11.52 -26.09
CA PRO A 263 -18.52 11.66 -24.92
C PRO A 263 -18.47 13.11 -24.42
N GLU A 264 -18.64 13.28 -23.12
CA GLU A 264 -18.56 14.56 -22.42
C GLU A 264 -17.17 14.79 -21.81
N PRO A 265 -16.71 16.04 -21.69
CA PRO A 265 -15.45 16.35 -21.03
C PRO A 265 -15.55 16.15 -19.52
N ILE A 266 -14.47 15.67 -18.90
CA ILE A 266 -14.34 15.48 -17.47
C ILE A 266 -13.41 16.56 -16.90
N TYR A 267 -13.90 17.28 -15.89
CA TYR A 267 -13.16 18.28 -15.13
C TYR A 267 -13.14 17.88 -13.66
N LEU A 268 -12.05 18.11 -12.97
CA LEU A 268 -11.96 17.84 -11.54
C LEU A 268 -11.76 19.15 -10.78
N GLU A 269 -12.40 19.24 -9.63
CA GLU A 269 -12.27 20.38 -8.74
C GLU A 269 -10.79 20.61 -8.35
N GLY A 270 -10.37 21.88 -8.31
CA GLY A 270 -8.99 22.26 -8.01
C GLY A 270 -7.95 21.93 -9.09
N VAL A 271 -8.34 21.29 -10.20
CA VAL A 271 -7.43 21.00 -11.30
C VAL A 271 -7.59 22.05 -12.40
N THR A 272 -6.67 23.01 -12.42
CA THR A 272 -6.65 24.12 -13.38
C THR A 272 -5.49 24.02 -14.35
N ASP A 273 -5.56 24.80 -15.42
CA ASP A 273 -4.45 25.04 -16.35
C ASP A 273 -3.54 26.17 -15.85
N LYS A 274 -2.56 26.56 -16.67
CA LYS A 274 -1.62 27.64 -16.36
C LYS A 274 -2.24 29.05 -16.26
N HIS A 275 -3.51 29.19 -16.69
CA HIS A 275 -4.27 30.43 -16.64
C HIS A 275 -5.31 30.45 -15.52
N GLY A 276 -5.41 29.34 -14.72
CA GLY A 276 -6.38 29.20 -13.64
C GLY A 276 -7.74 28.64 -14.08
N GLU A 277 -7.94 28.35 -15.39
CA GLU A 277 -9.19 27.80 -15.92
C GLU A 277 -9.30 26.28 -15.66
N PRO A 278 -10.52 25.74 -15.47
CA PRO A 278 -10.72 24.31 -15.28
C PRO A 278 -10.08 23.49 -16.41
N ARG A 279 -9.17 22.60 -16.05
CA ARG A 279 -8.46 21.77 -17.03
C ARG A 279 -9.18 20.46 -17.30
N LYS A 280 -9.48 20.18 -18.57
CA LYS A 280 -9.99 18.88 -19.01
C LYS A 280 -9.00 17.77 -18.65
N VAL A 281 -9.44 16.81 -17.81
CA VAL A 281 -8.62 15.67 -17.39
C VAL A 281 -8.95 14.39 -18.15
N GLY A 282 -10.09 14.36 -18.85
CA GLY A 282 -10.56 13.22 -19.60
C GLY A 282 -11.83 13.52 -20.38
N CYS A 283 -12.44 12.48 -20.89
CA CYS A 283 -13.80 12.48 -21.43
C CYS A 283 -14.42 11.10 -21.21
N GLY A 284 -15.73 11.01 -21.31
CA GLY A 284 -16.43 9.75 -21.17
C GLY A 284 -17.92 9.87 -21.41
N PHE A 285 -18.63 8.79 -21.25
CA PHE A 285 -20.07 8.68 -21.31
C PHE A 285 -20.56 7.55 -20.43
N VAL A 286 -21.85 7.54 -20.14
CA VAL A 286 -22.51 6.56 -19.27
C VAL A 286 -23.49 5.74 -20.08
N ILE A 287 -23.54 4.44 -19.82
CA ILE A 287 -24.53 3.50 -20.36
C ILE A 287 -25.16 2.78 -19.17
N GLU A 288 -26.47 2.63 -19.16
CA GLU A 288 -27.17 1.78 -18.20
C GLU A 288 -27.36 0.37 -18.80
N ARG A 289 -27.17 -0.64 -17.96
CA ARG A 289 -27.33 -2.04 -18.34
C ARG A 289 -28.07 -2.81 -17.25
N GLU A 290 -29.00 -3.64 -17.67
CA GLU A 290 -29.58 -4.65 -16.81
C GLU A 290 -28.58 -5.80 -16.63
N MET A 291 -28.31 -6.14 -15.39
CA MET A 291 -27.42 -7.24 -15.00
C MET A 291 -28.24 -8.36 -14.35
N GLU A 292 -27.77 -9.58 -14.52
CA GLU A 292 -28.42 -10.77 -13.96
C GLU A 292 -27.34 -11.73 -13.43
N VAL A 293 -27.57 -12.30 -12.25
CA VAL A 293 -26.68 -13.32 -11.65
C VAL A 293 -27.51 -14.38 -10.94
N GLU A 294 -27.06 -15.63 -10.98
CA GLU A 294 -27.55 -16.70 -10.15
C GLU A 294 -26.85 -16.64 -8.78
N LEU A 295 -27.64 -16.56 -7.71
CA LEU A 295 -27.15 -16.54 -6.33
C LEU A 295 -26.87 -17.95 -5.83
N GLU A 296 -26.18 -18.06 -4.69
CA GLU A 296 -25.82 -19.35 -4.07
C GLU A 296 -27.03 -20.23 -3.72
N ASP A 297 -28.21 -19.65 -3.48
CA ASP A 297 -29.47 -20.33 -3.20
C ASP A 297 -30.22 -20.78 -4.48
N GLY A 298 -29.64 -20.55 -5.66
CA GLY A 298 -30.22 -20.85 -6.97
C GLY A 298 -31.28 -19.85 -7.45
N SER A 299 -31.51 -18.76 -6.73
CA SER A 299 -32.38 -17.66 -7.19
C SER A 299 -31.64 -16.75 -8.18
N THR A 300 -32.41 -16.14 -9.08
CA THR A 300 -31.88 -15.17 -10.04
C THR A 300 -32.12 -13.76 -9.52
N HIS A 301 -31.03 -12.97 -9.41
CA HIS A 301 -31.10 -11.58 -9.01
C HIS A 301 -30.80 -10.66 -10.20
N ARG A 302 -31.60 -9.60 -10.36
CA ARG A 302 -31.48 -8.61 -11.43
C ARG A 302 -31.38 -7.21 -10.87
N TRP A 303 -30.47 -6.39 -11.46
CA TRP A 303 -30.32 -4.99 -11.08
C TRP A 303 -29.87 -4.12 -12.27
N ALA A 304 -30.12 -2.81 -12.18
CA ALA A 304 -29.58 -1.83 -13.10
C ALA A 304 -28.16 -1.42 -12.68
N GLU A 305 -27.25 -1.38 -13.63
CA GLU A 305 -25.86 -1.01 -13.41
C GLU A 305 -25.42 0.11 -14.35
N GLN A 306 -24.78 1.13 -13.82
CA GLN A 306 -24.12 2.17 -14.57
C GLN A 306 -22.74 1.72 -15.08
N TRP A 307 -22.55 1.79 -16.40
CA TRP A 307 -21.27 1.54 -17.06
C TRP A 307 -20.67 2.87 -17.52
N MET A 308 -19.64 3.33 -16.83
CA MET A 308 -18.98 4.60 -17.09
C MET A 308 -17.73 4.36 -17.94
N VAL A 309 -17.83 4.65 -19.22
CA VAL A 309 -16.74 4.51 -20.20
C VAL A 309 -15.94 5.80 -20.22
N THR A 310 -14.73 5.79 -19.70
CA THR A 310 -13.93 7.00 -19.49
C THR A 310 -12.53 6.90 -20.09
N GLN A 311 -12.04 8.00 -20.64
CA GLN A 311 -10.66 8.17 -21.07
C GLN A 311 -9.92 9.17 -20.17
N SER A 312 -8.87 8.74 -19.51
CA SER A 312 -7.96 9.65 -18.82
C SER A 312 -6.92 10.21 -19.79
N THR A 313 -6.87 11.53 -19.94
CA THR A 313 -5.90 12.23 -20.81
C THR A 313 -4.45 11.92 -20.42
N ALA A 314 -4.16 11.90 -19.10
CA ALA A 314 -2.81 11.62 -18.61
C ALA A 314 -2.42 10.15 -18.86
N HIS A 315 -3.34 9.21 -18.63
CA HIS A 315 -3.11 7.79 -18.88
C HIS A 315 -2.96 7.50 -20.37
N ALA A 316 -3.82 8.07 -21.21
CA ALA A 316 -3.72 7.98 -22.67
C ALA A 316 -2.36 8.45 -23.18
N ARG A 317 -1.88 9.61 -22.71
CA ARG A 317 -0.57 10.15 -23.09
C ARG A 317 0.57 9.20 -22.69
N ARG A 318 0.51 8.63 -21.48
CA ARG A 318 1.53 7.66 -21.00
C ARG A 318 1.52 6.39 -21.84
N GLN A 319 0.36 5.80 -22.11
CA GLN A 319 0.22 4.59 -22.91
C GLN A 319 0.68 4.81 -24.35
N ARG A 320 0.27 5.92 -25.00
CA ARG A 320 0.71 6.28 -26.35
C ARG A 320 2.22 6.46 -26.44
N LYS A 321 2.83 7.14 -25.45
CA LYS A 321 4.29 7.29 -25.35
C LYS A 321 4.99 5.94 -25.17
N ALA A 322 4.46 5.07 -24.31
CA ALA A 322 5.02 3.73 -24.07
C ALA A 322 4.91 2.84 -25.32
N LEU A 323 3.80 2.89 -26.05
CA LEU A 323 3.61 2.14 -27.29
C LEU A 323 4.62 2.58 -28.37
N ARG A 324 4.71 3.90 -28.61
CA ARG A 324 5.68 4.45 -29.57
C ARG A 324 7.11 4.07 -29.20
N ALA A 325 7.48 4.18 -27.93
CA ALA A 325 8.82 3.78 -27.47
C ALA A 325 9.12 2.27 -27.65
N ARG A 326 8.10 1.39 -27.54
CA ARG A 326 8.27 -0.05 -27.82
C ARG A 326 8.46 -0.29 -29.32
N LEU A 327 7.67 0.37 -30.17
CA LEU A 327 7.82 0.32 -31.64
C LEU A 327 9.22 0.79 -32.06
N ASP A 328 9.67 1.95 -31.57
CA ASP A 328 10.99 2.52 -31.89
C ASP A 328 12.14 1.59 -31.44
N LYS A 329 12.00 0.94 -30.26
CA LYS A 329 13.01 0.00 -29.77
C LYS A 329 13.08 -1.26 -30.63
N ALA A 330 11.92 -1.80 -31.01
CA ALA A 330 11.86 -2.98 -31.85
C ALA A 330 12.38 -2.69 -33.28
N ASP A 331 11.99 -1.57 -33.88
CA ASP A 331 12.51 -1.13 -35.17
C ASP A 331 14.03 -1.00 -35.18
N ARG A 332 14.60 -0.42 -34.12
CA ARG A 332 16.05 -0.34 -33.97
C ARG A 332 16.71 -1.71 -33.81
N ALA A 333 16.06 -2.62 -33.06
CA ALA A 333 16.59 -3.97 -32.88
C ALA A 333 16.51 -4.78 -34.19
N LEU A 334 15.40 -4.71 -34.91
CA LEU A 334 15.23 -5.35 -36.22
C LEU A 334 16.19 -4.80 -37.29
N LYS A 335 16.45 -3.47 -37.32
CA LYS A 335 17.45 -2.85 -38.21
C LYS A 335 18.86 -3.36 -37.95
N ARG A 336 19.20 -3.71 -36.72
CA ARG A 336 20.51 -4.24 -36.33
C ARG A 336 20.64 -5.74 -36.49
N LEU A 337 19.52 -6.42 -36.73
CA LEU A 337 19.50 -7.85 -36.89
C LEU A 337 20.11 -8.21 -38.25
N LYS A 338 21.27 -8.84 -38.24
CA LYS A 338 21.97 -9.32 -39.43
C LYS A 338 21.89 -10.84 -39.49
N PRO A 339 21.80 -11.43 -40.70
CA PRO A 339 21.97 -12.86 -40.88
C PRO A 339 23.32 -13.31 -40.34
N LYS A 340 23.34 -14.48 -39.74
CA LYS A 340 24.58 -15.17 -39.36
C LYS A 340 25.08 -16.03 -40.56
N LYS A 341 26.35 -16.44 -40.50
CA LYS A 341 26.90 -17.35 -41.47
C LYS A 341 26.10 -18.68 -41.43
N GLU A 342 25.68 -19.17 -42.60
CA GLU A 342 24.92 -20.41 -42.77
C GLU A 342 23.52 -20.45 -42.12
N GLU A 343 22.98 -19.29 -41.68
CA GLU A 343 21.62 -19.19 -41.12
C GLU A 343 20.56 -19.35 -42.22
N SER A 344 19.50 -20.11 -41.93
CA SER A 344 18.35 -20.25 -42.82
C SER A 344 17.38 -19.06 -42.67
N ALA A 345 16.54 -18.84 -43.70
CA ALA A 345 15.48 -17.83 -43.66
C ALA A 345 14.54 -18.02 -42.47
N ALA A 346 14.19 -19.27 -42.15
CA ALA A 346 13.33 -19.60 -41.00
C ALA A 346 13.97 -19.24 -39.64
N GLU A 347 15.26 -19.47 -39.48
CA GLU A 347 15.98 -19.14 -38.25
C GLU A 347 16.10 -17.62 -38.05
N LEU A 348 16.41 -16.88 -39.14
CA LEU A 348 16.42 -15.41 -39.10
C LEU A 348 15.03 -14.84 -38.76
N GLN A 349 13.97 -15.40 -39.36
CA GLN A 349 12.60 -15.01 -39.07
C GLN A 349 12.23 -15.27 -37.61
N ALA A 350 12.52 -16.44 -37.07
CA ALA A 350 12.27 -16.78 -35.67
C ALA A 350 12.98 -15.82 -34.73
N ARG A 351 14.21 -15.40 -35.02
CA ARG A 351 14.94 -14.39 -34.26
C ARG A 351 14.25 -13.00 -34.32
N ALA A 352 13.74 -12.63 -35.49
CA ALA A 352 13.00 -11.38 -35.65
C ALA A 352 11.70 -11.39 -34.86
N GLU A 353 10.95 -12.51 -34.89
CA GLU A 353 9.72 -12.72 -34.12
C GLU A 353 9.98 -12.69 -32.62
N GLN A 354 11.09 -13.27 -32.14
CA GLN A 354 11.51 -13.15 -30.73
C GLN A 354 11.72 -11.69 -30.30
N ILE A 355 12.22 -10.83 -31.18
CA ILE A 355 12.33 -9.38 -30.91
C ILE A 355 10.93 -8.77 -30.76
N LEU A 356 9.99 -9.09 -31.66
CA LEU A 356 8.62 -8.60 -31.58
C LEU A 356 7.94 -9.06 -30.27
N HIS A 357 8.09 -10.32 -29.93
CA HIS A 357 7.55 -10.89 -28.68
C HIS A 357 8.17 -10.22 -27.44
N ARG A 358 9.48 -10.03 -27.41
CA ARG A 358 10.19 -9.33 -26.31
C ARG A 358 9.63 -7.93 -26.06
N TYR A 359 9.28 -7.18 -27.12
CA TYR A 359 8.71 -5.85 -27.01
C TYR A 359 7.16 -5.85 -26.95
N LYS A 360 6.53 -7.04 -26.98
CA LYS A 360 5.05 -7.22 -26.96
C LYS A 360 4.35 -6.40 -28.05
N ILE A 361 4.78 -6.60 -29.29
CA ILE A 361 4.27 -5.90 -30.49
C ILE A 361 4.11 -6.82 -31.70
N THR A 362 3.90 -8.10 -31.49
CA THR A 362 3.75 -9.12 -32.54
C THR A 362 2.66 -8.80 -33.55
N ASP A 363 1.56 -8.21 -33.10
CA ASP A 363 0.42 -7.85 -33.96
C ASP A 363 0.59 -6.48 -34.67
N LEU A 364 1.63 -5.71 -34.30
CA LEU A 364 1.84 -4.34 -34.75
C LEU A 364 2.89 -4.21 -35.85
N ILE A 365 3.79 -5.17 -35.94
CA ILE A 365 4.82 -5.26 -36.99
C ILE A 365 4.84 -6.70 -37.48
N SER A 366 4.71 -6.89 -38.78
CA SER A 366 5.01 -8.16 -39.45
C SER A 366 6.44 -8.16 -39.94
N VAL A 367 7.07 -9.33 -39.88
CA VAL A 367 8.42 -9.55 -40.40
C VAL A 367 8.38 -10.70 -41.39
N THR A 368 9.07 -10.56 -42.51
CA THR A 368 9.27 -11.63 -43.50
C THR A 368 10.71 -11.63 -43.93
N VAL A 369 11.26 -12.83 -44.17
CA VAL A 369 12.61 -12.97 -44.68
C VAL A 369 12.54 -13.46 -46.10
N GLU A 370 13.14 -12.70 -47.00
CA GLU A 370 13.30 -13.03 -48.42
C GLU A 370 14.70 -13.63 -48.59
N GLU A 371 14.76 -14.78 -49.27
CA GLU A 371 16.00 -15.45 -49.63
C GLU A 371 16.24 -15.27 -51.14
N THR A 372 17.35 -14.63 -51.50
CA THR A 372 17.79 -14.46 -52.86
C THR A 372 19.12 -15.15 -53.10
N VAL A 373 19.29 -15.80 -54.22
CA VAL A 373 20.55 -16.38 -54.64
C VAL A 373 21.25 -15.39 -55.55
N VAL A 374 22.43 -14.94 -55.12
CA VAL A 374 23.27 -14.03 -55.91
C VAL A 374 24.49 -14.77 -56.39
N HIS A 375 24.72 -14.73 -57.69
CA HIS A 375 25.95 -15.31 -58.27
C HIS A 375 27.08 -14.30 -58.12
N GLN A 376 28.11 -14.63 -57.32
CA GLN A 376 29.25 -13.75 -57.10
C GLN A 376 30.52 -14.37 -57.64
N LYS A 377 31.34 -13.59 -58.32
CA LYS A 377 32.68 -14.05 -58.76
C LYS A 377 33.59 -14.16 -57.59
N GLN A 378 34.08 -15.34 -57.30
CA GLN A 378 35.14 -15.59 -56.34
C GLN A 378 36.45 -15.85 -57.10
N TYR A 379 37.40 -14.92 -56.96
CA TYR A 379 38.70 -15.07 -57.60
C TYR A 379 39.54 -16.13 -56.88
N LEU A 380 40.18 -17.04 -57.71
CA LEU A 380 40.93 -18.17 -57.18
C LEU A 380 42.31 -17.81 -56.66
N ASN A 381 42.87 -16.68 -57.10
CA ASN A 381 44.18 -16.21 -56.67
C ASN A 381 44.07 -15.04 -55.68
N PRO A 382 44.88 -15.02 -54.57
CA PRO A 382 44.99 -13.89 -53.69
C PRO A 382 45.63 -12.69 -54.41
N GLY A 383 45.06 -11.49 -54.25
CA GLY A 383 45.56 -10.23 -54.81
C GLY A 383 44.47 -9.37 -55.43
N ARG A 384 44.87 -8.23 -56.00
CA ARG A 384 43.89 -7.32 -56.68
C ARG A 384 43.53 -7.94 -58.04
N PRO A 385 42.24 -8.28 -58.31
CA PRO A 385 41.82 -8.89 -59.53
C PRO A 385 42.10 -8.03 -60.77
N THR A 386 42.55 -8.68 -61.86
CA THR A 386 42.68 -8.13 -63.20
C THR A 386 41.55 -8.70 -64.08
N PRO A 387 41.28 -8.11 -65.29
CA PRO A 387 40.24 -8.65 -66.18
C PRO A 387 40.43 -10.13 -66.56
N ASP A 388 41.63 -10.66 -66.57
CA ASP A 388 41.98 -12.03 -66.92
C ASP A 388 42.19 -12.97 -65.68
N SER A 389 41.90 -12.46 -64.47
CA SER A 389 42.02 -13.26 -63.27
C SER A 389 41.01 -14.42 -63.27
N PRO A 390 41.45 -15.70 -63.06
CA PRO A 390 40.54 -16.83 -62.99
C PRO A 390 39.60 -16.71 -61.80
N TYR A 391 38.30 -16.96 -62.03
CA TYR A 391 37.27 -16.92 -61.03
C TYR A 391 36.30 -18.08 -61.16
N GLU A 392 35.69 -18.46 -60.07
CA GLU A 392 34.50 -19.32 -60.04
C GLU A 392 33.26 -18.48 -59.74
N ILE A 393 32.13 -18.88 -60.27
CA ILE A 393 30.84 -18.35 -59.90
C ILE A 393 30.36 -19.13 -58.71
N VAL A 394 30.33 -18.49 -57.55
CA VAL A 394 29.81 -19.09 -56.32
C VAL A 394 28.41 -18.54 -56.07
N GLU A 395 27.50 -19.46 -55.84
CA GLU A 395 26.16 -19.10 -55.40
C GLU A 395 26.21 -18.65 -53.94
N GLN A 396 25.90 -17.42 -53.68
CA GLN A 396 25.79 -16.87 -52.33
C GLN A 396 24.34 -16.60 -52.00
N ARG A 397 23.84 -17.29 -50.97
CA ARG A 397 22.50 -16.99 -50.43
C ARG A 397 22.56 -15.68 -49.65
N GLN A 398 21.68 -14.77 -49.99
CA GLN A 398 21.49 -13.51 -49.26
C GLN A 398 20.09 -13.48 -48.63
N LEU A 399 20.06 -13.30 -47.32
CA LEU A 399 18.80 -13.16 -46.58
C LEU A 399 18.53 -11.67 -46.34
N GLN A 400 17.33 -11.23 -46.70
CA GLN A 400 16.89 -9.87 -46.46
C GLN A 400 15.65 -9.87 -45.58
N LEU A 401 15.71 -9.14 -44.44
CA LEU A 401 14.62 -9.01 -43.50
C LEU A 401 13.75 -7.79 -43.90
N HIS A 402 12.54 -8.08 -44.30
CA HIS A 402 11.49 -7.08 -44.54
C HIS A 402 10.62 -6.93 -43.29
N ARG A 403 10.16 -5.72 -43.04
CA ARG A 403 9.29 -5.39 -41.91
C ARG A 403 8.22 -4.43 -42.39
N GLN A 404 7.02 -4.67 -41.94
CA GLN A 404 5.86 -3.84 -42.29
C GLN A 404 5.07 -3.53 -40.99
N HIS A 405 4.81 -2.24 -40.79
CA HIS A 405 3.95 -1.79 -39.71
C HIS A 405 2.48 -2.02 -40.06
N ASN A 406 1.74 -2.65 -39.16
CA ASN A 406 0.28 -2.71 -39.26
C ASN A 406 -0.30 -1.39 -38.72
N VAL A 407 -0.35 -0.40 -39.61
CA VAL A 407 -0.79 0.97 -39.29
C VAL A 407 -2.19 0.98 -38.70
N ALA A 408 -3.12 0.19 -39.24
CA ALA A 408 -4.49 0.13 -38.76
C ALA A 408 -4.57 -0.37 -37.29
N THR A 409 -3.80 -1.43 -36.95
CA THR A 409 -3.77 -1.94 -35.60
C THR A 409 -3.06 -0.99 -34.63
N ILE A 410 -2.00 -0.31 -35.08
CA ILE A 410 -1.31 0.72 -34.28
C ILE A 410 -2.26 1.89 -33.98
N GLU A 411 -2.95 2.40 -34.96
CA GLU A 411 -3.93 3.50 -34.81
C GLU A 411 -5.08 3.10 -33.90
N ARG A 412 -5.58 1.86 -34.04
CA ARG A 412 -6.60 1.31 -33.12
C ARG A 412 -6.11 1.32 -31.69
N GLN A 413 -4.91 0.81 -31.39
CA GLN A 413 -4.35 0.81 -30.05
C GLN A 413 -4.10 2.22 -29.50
N LEU A 414 -3.63 3.15 -30.33
CA LEU A 414 -3.47 4.55 -29.95
C LEU A 414 -4.79 5.24 -29.63
N ARG A 415 -5.90 4.91 -30.33
CA ARG A 415 -7.24 5.45 -30.07
C ARG A 415 -7.83 4.89 -28.79
N LEU A 416 -7.64 3.60 -28.52
CA LEU A 416 -8.08 2.92 -27.29
C LEU A 416 -7.25 3.30 -26.04
N ALA A 417 -6.10 3.98 -26.23
CA ALA A 417 -5.25 4.35 -25.12
C ALA A 417 -5.97 5.24 -24.09
N GLY A 418 -5.87 4.85 -22.82
CA GLY A 418 -6.42 5.59 -21.68
C GLY A 418 -7.88 5.34 -21.39
N TRP A 419 -8.59 4.58 -22.22
CA TRP A 419 -9.97 4.20 -22.00
C TRP A 419 -10.08 3.04 -20.99
N ARG A 420 -11.11 3.11 -20.13
CA ARG A 420 -11.51 2.08 -19.17
C ARG A 420 -13.02 2.13 -18.97
N ILE A 421 -13.57 1.04 -18.47
CA ILE A 421 -14.96 0.95 -18.05
C ILE A 421 -14.94 0.80 -16.52
N TYR A 422 -15.72 1.63 -15.85
CA TYR A 422 -16.07 1.49 -14.45
C TYR A 422 -17.53 1.10 -14.35
N VAL A 423 -17.87 0.28 -13.35
CA VAL A 423 -19.24 -0.17 -13.10
C VAL A 423 -19.66 0.18 -11.68
N SER A 424 -20.92 0.59 -11.53
CA SER A 424 -21.51 0.94 -10.25
C SER A 424 -23.02 0.66 -10.26
N ASN A 425 -23.56 0.18 -9.14
CA ASN A 425 -25.01 0.10 -8.93
C ASN A 425 -25.59 1.41 -8.35
N VAL A 426 -24.77 2.44 -8.19
CA VAL A 426 -25.23 3.76 -7.73
C VAL A 426 -25.12 4.77 -8.86
N GLN A 427 -26.18 5.59 -9.02
CA GLN A 427 -26.19 6.70 -9.94
C GLN A 427 -25.17 7.76 -9.54
N MET A 428 -24.18 8.02 -10.41
CA MET A 428 -23.17 9.05 -10.18
C MET A 428 -22.72 9.69 -11.50
N SER A 429 -22.23 10.91 -11.41
CA SER A 429 -21.61 11.58 -12.55
C SER A 429 -20.23 11.00 -12.90
N LEU A 430 -19.78 11.19 -14.14
CA LEU A 430 -18.43 10.82 -14.56
C LEU A 430 -17.35 11.48 -13.69
N ASN A 431 -17.55 12.72 -13.28
CA ASN A 431 -16.62 13.43 -12.39
C ASN A 431 -16.51 12.76 -11.04
N GLN A 432 -17.64 12.40 -10.42
CA GLN A 432 -17.68 11.71 -9.13
C GLN A 432 -17.00 10.34 -9.20
N SER A 433 -17.29 9.54 -10.23
CA SER A 433 -16.68 8.22 -10.39
C SER A 433 -15.14 8.28 -10.49
N ILE A 434 -14.63 9.29 -11.21
CA ILE A 434 -13.18 9.49 -11.32
C ILE A 434 -12.57 10.01 -10.01
N VAL A 435 -13.26 10.88 -9.26
CA VAL A 435 -12.80 11.34 -7.95
C VAL A 435 -12.70 10.15 -6.99
N TYR A 436 -13.77 9.35 -6.88
CA TYR A 436 -13.78 8.17 -6.01
C TYR A 436 -12.72 7.15 -6.41
N TYR A 437 -12.60 6.80 -7.69
CA TYR A 437 -11.59 5.82 -8.11
C TYR A 437 -10.15 6.32 -7.93
N ARG A 438 -9.90 7.61 -8.16
CA ARG A 438 -8.56 8.19 -7.93
C ARG A 438 -8.13 8.18 -6.47
N GLY A 439 -9.04 8.04 -5.52
CA GLY A 439 -8.75 7.84 -4.10
C GLY A 439 -8.02 6.51 -3.79
N GLU A 440 -7.83 5.60 -4.75
CA GLU A 440 -7.12 4.33 -4.59
C GLU A 440 -5.70 4.52 -4.00
N TRP A 441 -5.05 5.65 -4.27
CA TRP A 441 -3.76 5.99 -3.68
C TRP A 441 -3.76 6.01 -2.13
N LEU A 442 -4.92 6.14 -1.48
CA LEU A 442 -5.03 6.13 -0.02
C LEU A 442 -4.63 4.77 0.57
N VAL A 443 -5.15 3.68 0.00
CA VAL A 443 -4.77 2.31 0.38
C VAL A 443 -3.31 2.03 -0.02
N GLU A 444 -2.91 2.44 -1.23
CA GLU A 444 -1.53 2.31 -1.69
C GLU A 444 -0.53 3.02 -0.76
N HIS A 445 -0.90 4.18 -0.20
CA HIS A 445 -0.10 4.91 0.76
C HIS A 445 0.05 4.16 2.09
N GLY A 446 -1.00 3.48 2.55
CA GLY A 446 -0.94 2.56 3.68
C GLY A 446 0.07 1.43 3.43
N PHE A 447 -0.02 0.76 2.29
CA PHE A 447 0.95 -0.26 1.90
C PHE A 447 2.37 0.28 1.72
N HIS A 448 2.53 1.52 1.25
CA HIS A 448 3.84 2.15 1.15
C HIS A 448 4.48 2.32 2.53
N ARG A 449 3.71 2.70 3.58
CA ARG A 449 4.18 2.78 4.96
C ARG A 449 4.64 1.44 5.49
N PHE A 450 3.97 0.35 5.13
CA PHE A 450 4.39 -1.01 5.47
C PHE A 450 5.65 -1.49 4.72
N LYS A 451 5.82 -1.09 3.46
CA LYS A 451 6.94 -1.58 2.62
C LYS A 451 8.22 -0.76 2.77
N LYS A 452 8.11 0.56 2.82
CA LYS A 452 9.26 1.48 2.77
C LYS A 452 9.12 2.69 3.69
N GLY A 453 8.05 2.77 4.44
CA GLY A 453 7.71 3.94 5.25
C GLY A 453 8.02 3.78 6.73
N SER A 454 7.17 4.41 7.54
CA SER A 454 7.33 4.58 9.00
C SER A 454 6.92 3.36 9.82
N VAL A 455 6.23 2.39 9.25
CA VAL A 455 5.80 1.15 9.91
C VAL A 455 6.30 -0.06 9.10
N PRO A 456 7.63 -0.25 8.96
CA PRO A 456 8.18 -1.20 8.01
C PRO A 456 7.96 -2.66 8.44
N VAL A 457 7.45 -3.48 7.53
CA VAL A 457 7.35 -4.94 7.68
C VAL A 457 8.65 -5.62 7.27
N SER A 458 9.40 -5.04 6.35
CA SER A 458 10.66 -5.62 5.87
C SER A 458 11.87 -4.81 6.40
N PRO A 459 12.92 -5.48 6.88
CA PRO A 459 13.10 -6.93 6.97
C PRO A 459 12.21 -7.56 8.06
N LEU A 460 11.57 -8.70 7.74
CA LEU A 460 10.73 -9.42 8.70
C LEU A 460 11.61 -10.29 9.62
N TRP A 461 11.61 -10.01 10.92
CA TRP A 461 12.43 -10.70 11.92
C TRP A 461 11.74 -11.91 12.53
N ILE A 462 10.44 -12.07 12.31
CA ILE A 462 9.58 -13.11 12.87
C ILE A 462 9.35 -14.21 11.82
N ARG A 463 9.37 -15.49 12.25
CA ARG A 463 9.23 -16.65 11.34
C ARG A 463 7.96 -17.46 11.58
N ILE A 464 7.40 -17.39 12.79
CA ILE A 464 6.24 -18.18 13.19
C ILE A 464 4.98 -17.53 12.57
N PRO A 465 4.16 -18.29 11.80
CA PRO A 465 3.02 -17.75 11.07
C PRO A 465 2.03 -16.98 11.96
N LYS A 466 1.65 -17.52 13.12
CA LYS A 466 0.75 -16.84 14.04
C LYS A 466 1.33 -15.52 14.57
N ARG A 467 2.62 -15.46 14.89
CA ARG A 467 3.29 -14.21 15.31
C ARG A 467 3.34 -13.18 14.19
N ILE A 468 3.46 -13.63 12.93
CA ILE A 468 3.38 -12.72 11.77
C ILE A 468 1.99 -12.12 11.67
N ARG A 469 0.91 -12.92 11.85
CA ARG A 469 -0.47 -12.39 11.90
C ARG A 469 -0.63 -11.37 13.02
N GLY A 470 -0.20 -11.71 14.25
CA GLY A 470 -0.25 -10.79 15.40
C GLY A 470 0.54 -9.51 15.17
N LEU A 471 1.75 -9.61 14.57
CA LEU A 471 2.53 -8.43 14.19
C LEU A 471 1.80 -7.56 13.16
N MET A 472 1.32 -8.14 12.06
CA MET A 472 0.62 -7.38 11.02
C MET A 472 -0.61 -6.67 11.56
N PHE A 473 -1.28 -7.31 12.53
CA PHE A 473 -2.41 -6.74 13.22
C PHE A 473 -2.04 -5.50 14.04
N LEU A 474 -1.00 -5.58 14.87
CA LEU A 474 -0.50 -4.42 15.64
C LEU A 474 0.06 -3.32 14.71
N LEU A 475 0.73 -3.70 13.61
CA LEU A 475 1.20 -2.71 12.63
C LEU A 475 0.04 -1.99 11.93
N MET A 476 -1.11 -2.64 11.74
CA MET A 476 -2.33 -1.95 11.29
C MET A 476 -2.79 -0.89 12.31
N VAL A 477 -2.75 -1.18 13.62
CA VAL A 477 -3.06 -0.19 14.66
C VAL A 477 -2.05 0.97 14.64
N ALA A 478 -0.77 0.70 14.41
CA ALA A 478 0.22 1.77 14.22
C ALA A 478 -0.10 2.64 12.99
N LEU A 479 -0.55 2.02 11.89
CA LEU A 479 -0.99 2.75 10.70
C LEU A 479 -2.24 3.60 10.96
N GLN A 480 -3.21 3.08 11.75
CA GLN A 480 -4.37 3.85 12.21
C GLN A 480 -3.93 5.09 12.99
N ALA A 481 -2.99 4.95 13.93
CA ALA A 481 -2.48 6.07 14.70
C ALA A 481 -1.90 7.18 13.79
N LEU A 482 -1.09 6.81 12.79
CA LEU A 482 -0.51 7.79 11.85
C LEU A 482 -1.56 8.45 10.97
N THR A 483 -2.50 7.68 10.42
CA THR A 483 -3.53 8.23 9.52
C THR A 483 -4.52 9.12 10.26
N LEU A 484 -4.85 8.78 11.50
CA LEU A 484 -5.69 9.62 12.37
C LEU A 484 -5.00 10.93 12.77
N LEU A 485 -3.71 10.90 13.11
CA LEU A 485 -2.94 12.14 13.36
C LEU A 485 -3.01 13.09 12.15
N GLU A 486 -2.87 12.54 10.95
CA GLU A 486 -3.00 13.33 9.72
C GLU A 486 -4.42 13.86 9.52
N PHE A 487 -5.41 13.01 9.71
CA PHE A 487 -6.80 13.36 9.50
C PHE A 487 -7.23 14.50 10.43
N VAL A 488 -6.95 14.40 11.73
CA VAL A 488 -7.31 15.42 12.72
C VAL A 488 -6.61 16.74 12.41
N ALA A 489 -5.30 16.71 12.17
CA ALA A 489 -4.54 17.94 11.87
C ALA A 489 -5.00 18.62 10.56
N ARG A 490 -5.30 17.83 9.52
CA ARG A 490 -5.77 18.35 8.23
C ARG A 490 -7.18 18.91 8.31
N ARG A 491 -8.08 18.23 9.04
CA ARG A 491 -9.43 18.70 9.30
C ARG A 491 -9.40 20.05 10.02
N GLU A 492 -8.64 20.15 11.10
CA GLU A 492 -8.50 21.36 11.87
C GLU A 492 -7.92 22.54 11.07
N LEU A 493 -6.92 22.27 10.22
CA LEU A 493 -6.37 23.30 9.31
C LEU A 493 -7.38 23.73 8.25
N ASN A 494 -8.14 22.78 7.69
CA ASN A 494 -9.16 23.07 6.70
C ASN A 494 -10.31 23.91 7.30
N ASP A 495 -10.82 23.53 8.46
CA ASP A 495 -11.93 24.19 9.12
C ASP A 495 -11.58 25.65 9.51
N ARG A 496 -10.32 25.90 9.85
CA ARG A 496 -9.80 27.24 10.12
C ARG A 496 -9.31 27.98 8.89
N GLN A 497 -9.30 27.36 7.71
CA GLN A 497 -8.70 27.90 6.48
C GLN A 497 -7.24 28.34 6.69
N GLU A 498 -6.47 27.53 7.44
CA GLU A 498 -5.09 27.82 7.82
C GLU A 498 -4.09 26.85 7.20
N THR A 499 -2.84 27.20 7.29
CA THR A 499 -1.70 26.34 6.91
C THR A 499 -0.67 26.30 8.03
N ILE A 500 0.12 25.24 8.06
CA ILE A 500 1.26 25.11 8.97
C ILE A 500 2.58 25.19 8.19
N ALA A 501 3.56 25.92 8.72
CA ALA A 501 4.91 26.03 8.19
C ALA A 501 5.92 25.37 9.14
N GLY A 502 7.16 25.20 8.68
CA GLY A 502 8.25 24.66 9.50
C GLY A 502 8.38 23.13 9.48
N LEU A 503 7.48 22.40 8.86
CA LEU A 503 7.48 20.93 8.83
C LEU A 503 8.46 20.33 7.82
N VAL A 504 8.93 21.11 6.85
CA VAL A 504 9.77 20.60 5.75
C VAL A 504 11.24 20.85 6.04
N PRO A 505 12.08 19.82 6.24
CA PRO A 505 13.51 19.99 6.45
C PRO A 505 14.13 20.78 5.29
N GLY A 506 14.96 21.77 5.62
CA GLY A 506 15.61 22.61 4.62
C GLY A 506 14.74 23.70 3.98
N ASN A 507 13.41 23.68 4.23
CA ASN A 507 12.50 24.73 3.77
C ASN A 507 11.47 25.13 4.84
N PRO A 508 11.88 25.85 5.90
CA PRO A 508 11.00 26.21 7.02
C PRO A 508 9.89 27.18 6.64
N LYS A 509 9.99 27.86 5.51
CA LYS A 509 8.95 28.78 5.01
C LYS A 509 7.85 28.08 4.21
N MET A 510 8.06 26.81 3.84
CA MET A 510 7.05 26.06 3.09
C MET A 510 5.82 25.81 3.95
N LYS A 511 4.67 26.32 3.48
CA LYS A 511 3.37 26.13 4.11
C LYS A 511 2.66 24.92 3.51
N THR A 512 1.88 24.23 4.33
CA THR A 512 1.01 23.13 3.89
C THR A 512 -0.26 23.08 4.71
N ASP A 513 -1.36 22.73 4.08
CA ASP A 513 -2.64 22.33 4.66
C ASP A 513 -2.74 20.81 4.87
N ARG A 514 -1.75 20.06 4.34
CA ARG A 514 -1.70 18.60 4.36
C ARG A 514 -0.44 18.07 5.06
N PRO A 515 -0.27 18.31 6.38
CA PRO A 515 0.86 17.77 7.13
C PRO A 515 0.82 16.24 7.13
N THR A 516 2.02 15.60 7.19
CA THR A 516 2.12 14.15 7.40
C THR A 516 2.50 13.87 8.86
N ALA A 517 2.04 12.71 9.37
CA ALA A 517 2.33 12.29 10.74
C ALA A 517 3.83 12.25 11.02
N GLU A 518 4.61 11.69 10.08
CA GLU A 518 6.06 11.59 10.22
C GLU A 518 6.74 12.96 10.37
N ARG A 519 6.26 13.98 9.64
CA ARG A 519 6.81 15.34 9.74
C ARG A 519 6.40 16.02 11.03
N MET A 520 5.16 15.80 11.50
CA MET A 520 4.70 16.34 12.77
C MET A 520 5.46 15.71 13.95
N LEU A 521 5.58 14.38 13.99
CA LEU A 521 6.32 13.67 15.04
C LEU A 521 7.80 14.05 15.06
N ALA A 522 8.43 14.23 13.90
CA ALA A 522 9.83 14.63 13.81
C ALA A 522 10.13 16.01 14.41
N GLN A 523 9.12 16.89 14.59
CA GLN A 523 9.33 18.19 15.24
C GLN A 523 9.61 18.07 16.74
N PHE A 524 9.26 16.95 17.36
CA PHE A 524 9.51 16.70 18.78
C PHE A 524 10.87 16.05 19.05
N SER A 525 11.70 15.82 18.03
CA SER A 525 13.07 15.36 18.23
C SER A 525 13.90 16.41 19.00
N ASN A 526 14.85 15.92 19.80
CA ASN A 526 15.74 16.71 20.66
C ASN A 526 15.09 17.31 21.93
N LEU A 527 14.05 16.68 22.44
CA LEU A 527 13.56 16.92 23.80
C LEU A 527 14.21 15.90 24.75
N HIS A 528 14.71 16.38 25.89
CA HIS A 528 15.44 15.55 26.86
C HIS A 528 14.89 15.73 28.27
N LEU A 529 14.93 14.64 29.03
CA LEU A 529 14.63 14.60 30.45
C LEU A 529 15.93 14.43 31.25
N LEU A 530 16.26 15.37 32.11
CA LEU A 530 17.34 15.19 33.06
C LEU A 530 16.79 14.48 34.29
N VAL A 531 17.34 13.31 34.58
CA VAL A 531 16.97 12.49 35.75
C VAL A 531 18.13 12.50 36.73
N GLU A 532 17.86 12.88 37.97
CA GLU A 532 18.83 12.92 39.06
C GLU A 532 18.42 11.96 40.16
N GLU A 533 19.26 11.00 40.44
CA GLU A 533 19.07 10.00 41.50
C GLU A 533 20.01 10.29 42.68
N THR A 534 19.44 10.49 43.83
CA THR A 534 20.16 10.58 45.09
C THR A 534 19.77 9.42 46.01
N ASN A 535 20.48 9.21 47.12
CA ASN A 535 20.11 8.18 48.09
C ASN A 535 18.72 8.40 48.72
N ALA A 536 18.17 9.61 48.65
CA ALA A 536 16.91 9.99 49.26
C ALA A 536 15.75 10.10 48.27
N GLN A 537 16.04 10.50 47.05
CA GLN A 537 14.99 10.80 46.08
C GLN A 537 15.47 10.71 44.62
N THR A 538 14.53 10.46 43.73
CA THR A 538 14.70 10.64 42.28
C THR A 538 13.90 11.87 41.84
N THR A 539 14.54 12.77 41.12
CA THR A 539 13.89 13.95 40.51
C THR A 539 14.08 13.91 38.98
N ALA A 540 13.13 14.43 38.25
CA ALA A 540 13.28 14.61 36.82
C ALA A 540 12.65 15.94 36.36
N HIS A 541 13.21 16.54 35.31
CA HIS A 541 12.65 17.71 34.66
C HIS A 541 13.03 17.76 33.17
N LEU A 542 12.14 18.33 32.37
CA LEU A 542 12.38 18.53 30.95
C LEU A 542 13.44 19.62 30.74
N VAL A 543 14.45 19.35 29.93
CA VAL A 543 15.57 20.28 29.69
C VAL A 543 15.15 21.42 28.75
N GLU A 544 14.47 21.09 27.66
CA GLU A 544 14.05 22.03 26.65
C GLU A 544 12.56 22.39 26.79
N ALA A 545 12.22 23.67 26.65
CA ALA A 545 10.84 24.10 26.53
C ALA A 545 10.27 23.81 25.14
N LEU A 546 8.99 23.51 25.06
CA LEU A 546 8.31 23.30 23.78
C LEU A 546 8.40 24.56 22.91
N THR A 547 8.78 24.39 21.66
CA THR A 547 8.81 25.44 20.64
C THR A 547 7.38 25.87 20.23
N PRO A 548 7.21 27.07 19.65
CA PRO A 548 5.91 27.49 19.11
C PRO A 548 5.34 26.50 18.08
N LEU A 549 6.18 25.86 17.26
CA LEU A 549 5.72 24.86 16.29
C LEU A 549 5.21 23.59 16.95
N GLN A 550 5.90 23.09 17.97
CA GLN A 550 5.46 21.93 18.76
C GLN A 550 4.12 22.19 19.44
N ARG A 551 3.96 23.35 20.09
CA ARG A 551 2.68 23.77 20.69
C ARG A 551 1.58 23.87 19.63
N ARG A 552 1.89 24.42 18.45
CA ARG A 552 0.92 24.50 17.36
C ARG A 552 0.47 23.10 16.88
N ILE A 553 1.38 22.13 16.79
CA ILE A 553 1.06 20.75 16.43
C ILE A 553 0.15 20.13 17.50
N LEU A 554 0.48 20.28 18.78
CA LEU A 554 -0.36 19.76 19.88
C LEU A 554 -1.77 20.36 19.83
N ALA A 555 -1.88 21.67 19.59
CA ALA A 555 -3.17 22.36 19.47
C ALA A 555 -4.00 21.83 18.29
N LEU A 556 -3.39 21.58 17.11
CA LEU A 556 -4.07 20.98 15.96
C LEU A 556 -4.56 19.55 16.22
N LEU A 557 -3.90 18.83 17.10
CA LEU A 557 -4.26 17.46 17.48
C LEU A 557 -5.21 17.40 18.69
N HIS A 558 -5.60 18.54 19.25
CA HIS A 558 -6.35 18.64 20.50
C HIS A 558 -5.69 17.89 21.66
N ILE A 559 -4.36 18.03 21.76
CA ILE A 559 -3.54 17.41 22.80
C ILE A 559 -3.06 18.51 23.76
N PRO A 560 -3.25 18.37 25.08
CA PRO A 560 -2.77 19.35 26.04
C PRO A 560 -1.23 19.34 26.12
N GLU A 561 -0.63 20.52 26.26
CA GLU A 561 0.82 20.65 26.41
C GLU A 561 1.34 19.94 27.67
N THR A 562 0.49 19.75 28.68
CA THR A 562 0.78 19.08 29.96
C THR A 562 1.25 17.62 29.82
N ILE A 563 1.07 16.98 28.66
CA ILE A 563 1.67 15.66 28.41
C ILE A 563 3.20 15.70 28.43
N TYR A 564 3.81 16.88 28.29
CA TYR A 564 5.24 17.12 28.41
C TYR A 564 5.66 17.65 29.78
N ASP A 565 4.74 17.78 30.76
CA ASP A 565 5.07 18.11 32.15
C ASP A 565 5.57 16.86 32.88
N LEU A 566 6.76 16.40 32.47
CA LEU A 566 7.40 15.18 33.00
C LEU A 566 8.20 15.43 34.27
N THR A 567 7.99 16.58 34.92
CA THR A 567 8.69 16.94 36.16
C THR A 567 8.11 16.19 37.33
N PHE A 568 8.92 15.45 38.06
CA PHE A 568 8.50 14.78 39.30
C PHE A 568 9.60 14.72 40.32
N SER A 569 9.20 14.44 41.55
CA SER A 569 10.10 14.11 42.67
C SER A 569 9.51 12.92 43.43
N ARG A 570 10.24 11.81 43.47
CA ARG A 570 9.84 10.58 44.16
C ARG A 570 10.86 10.23 45.24
N LYS A 571 10.42 10.04 46.49
CA LYS A 571 11.27 9.50 47.57
C LYS A 571 11.62 8.07 47.26
N MET A 572 12.90 7.70 47.45
CA MET A 572 13.32 6.32 47.35
C MET A 572 12.71 5.52 48.52
N PRO A 573 12.24 4.28 48.30
CA PRO A 573 11.82 3.43 49.40
C PRO A 573 13.00 3.19 50.32
N GLU A 574 12.76 3.23 51.62
CA GLU A 574 13.79 2.91 52.61
C GLU A 574 14.35 1.49 52.34
N PRO A 575 15.67 1.30 52.39
CA PRO A 575 16.26 -0.02 52.22
C PRO A 575 15.69 -0.95 53.31
N LYS A 576 14.95 -1.99 52.87
CA LYS A 576 14.53 -3.05 53.76
C LYS A 576 15.79 -3.78 54.24
N PHE A 577 16.26 -3.46 55.42
CA PHE A 577 17.27 -4.27 56.11
C PHE A 577 16.65 -5.65 56.38
N HIS A 578 17.05 -6.65 55.64
CA HIS A 578 16.83 -8.04 56.04
C HIS A 578 17.70 -8.29 57.27
N ASN A 579 17.09 -8.25 58.46
CA ASN A 579 17.71 -8.82 59.64
C ASN A 579 17.84 -10.32 59.38
N SER A 580 19.06 -10.75 59.04
CA SER A 580 19.48 -12.14 59.11
C SER A 580 19.65 -12.48 60.59
N THR A 581 18.68 -13.17 61.15
CA THR A 581 18.84 -13.98 62.37
C THR A 581 18.82 -15.44 61.99
#